data_16d26970849202d7981c48b6c2f6bb58
#
_entry.id   16d26970849202d7981c48b6c2f6bb58
#
_cell.length_a   1.000
_cell.length_b   1.000
_cell.length_c   1.000
_cell.angle_alpha   90.00
_cell.angle_beta   90.00
_cell.angle_gamma   90.00
#
_symmetry.space_group_name_H-M   'P 1'
#
loop_
_entity.id
_entity.type
_entity.pdbx_description
1 polymer ?
#
loop_
_entity_poly.entity_id
_entity_poly.type
_entity_poly.pdbx_seq_one_letter_code
_entity_poly.pdbx_strand_id
1 'polypeptide(L)'
;VINSEDDLTSFKIGSTVLYTVGKFIPKSRIGVIVKKEDIILARDKVKTSARNMIYARVENIIRISNNVDVHLKSDELTLISRITRTTADELNITAGDHIYVIFKASSPHLIREEN
;
A
#
# COMPACT_ATOMS: atom_id res chain seq x y z
N VAL A 1 8.80 -4.27 -12.71
CA VAL A 1 8.01 -3.59 -13.76
C VAL A 1 7.48 -4.65 -14.72
N ILE A 2 6.16 -4.74 -14.88
CA ILE A 2 5.54 -5.68 -15.82
C ILE A 2 4.86 -4.98 -17.00
N ASN A 3 4.42 -3.75 -16.82
CA ASN A 3 3.78 -3.00 -17.89
C ASN A 3 3.91 -1.51 -17.63
N SER A 4 3.89 -0.72 -18.72
CA SER A 4 3.90 0.73 -18.66
C SER A 4 3.04 1.25 -19.79
N GLU A 5 1.89 1.82 -19.47
CA GLU A 5 0.90 2.27 -20.44
C GLU A 5 0.20 3.52 -19.90
N ASP A 6 0.01 4.53 -20.76
CA ASP A 6 -0.69 5.78 -20.42
C ASP A 6 -0.17 6.44 -19.14
N ASP A 7 1.16 6.54 -19.01
CA ASP A 7 1.84 7.08 -17.84
C ASP A 7 1.56 6.30 -16.55
N LEU A 8 0.94 5.14 -16.66
CA LEU A 8 0.69 4.25 -15.54
C LEU A 8 1.53 2.99 -15.72
N THR A 9 2.32 2.66 -14.70
CA THR A 9 3.16 1.47 -14.71
C THR A 9 2.65 0.49 -13.67
N SER A 10 2.52 -0.77 -14.04
CA SER A 10 2.24 -1.84 -13.10
C SER A 10 3.50 -2.68 -12.86
N PHE A 11 3.65 -3.16 -11.64
CA PHE A 11 4.77 -4.03 -11.29
C PHE A 11 4.35 -4.97 -10.18
N LYS A 12 5.09 -6.08 -10.05
CA LYS A 12 4.80 -7.11 -9.04
C LYS A 12 5.82 -7.09 -7.92
N ILE A 13 5.30 -7.31 -6.71
CA ILE A 13 6.10 -7.66 -5.54
C ILE A 13 5.50 -8.96 -5.03
N GLY A 14 6.20 -10.08 -5.27
CA GLY A 14 5.59 -11.38 -5.09
C GLY A 14 4.42 -11.55 -6.06
N SER A 15 3.24 -11.87 -5.55
CA SER A 15 2.02 -11.97 -6.35
C SER A 15 1.18 -10.69 -6.32
N THR A 16 1.59 -9.68 -5.55
CA THR A 16 0.86 -8.43 -5.41
C THR A 16 1.22 -7.48 -6.54
N VAL A 17 0.19 -6.92 -7.19
CA VAL A 17 0.37 -5.96 -8.29
C VAL A 17 0.13 -4.56 -7.78
N LEU A 18 1.05 -3.66 -8.10
CA LEU A 18 0.98 -2.24 -7.75
C LEU A 18 0.97 -1.39 -9.00
N TYR A 19 0.35 -0.22 -8.89
CA TYR A 19 0.31 0.77 -9.96
C TYR A 19 0.94 2.07 -9.49
N THR A 20 1.74 2.68 -10.36
CA THR A 20 2.36 3.97 -10.10
C THR A 20 2.32 4.82 -11.37
N VAL A 21 2.43 6.14 -11.18
CA VAL A 21 2.52 7.09 -12.30
C VAL A 21 3.95 7.11 -12.81
N GLY A 22 4.12 7.16 -14.12
CA GLY A 22 5.41 7.22 -14.77
C GLY A 22 5.69 6.02 -15.63
N LYS A 23 6.78 6.09 -16.40
CA LYS A 23 7.22 5.01 -17.26
C LYS A 23 8.56 4.49 -16.78
N PHE A 24 8.67 3.19 -16.67
CA PHE A 24 9.87 2.53 -16.18
C PHE A 24 10.26 1.41 -17.13
N ILE A 25 11.55 1.15 -17.24
CA ILE A 25 12.08 0.09 -18.09
C ILE A 25 11.71 -1.26 -17.44
N PRO A 26 11.07 -2.17 -18.18
CA PRO A 26 10.76 -3.52 -17.65
C PRO A 26 12.03 -4.22 -17.14
N LYS A 27 11.88 -5.03 -16.11
CA LYS A 27 12.95 -5.80 -15.46
C LYS A 27 13.95 -4.95 -14.65
N SER A 28 13.68 -3.65 -14.47
CA SER A 28 14.48 -2.83 -13.57
C SER A 28 14.28 -3.29 -12.12
N ARG A 29 15.33 -3.24 -11.33
CA ARG A 29 15.23 -3.45 -9.89
C ARG A 29 14.79 -2.14 -9.26
N ILE A 30 13.67 -2.18 -8.57
CA ILE A 30 13.05 -0.98 -8.02
C ILE A 30 12.62 -1.25 -6.59
N GLY A 31 13.03 -0.37 -5.68
CA GLY A 31 12.48 -0.31 -4.34
C GLY A 31 11.23 0.58 -4.34
N VAL A 32 10.27 0.26 -3.49
CA VAL A 32 9.01 1.00 -3.40
C VAL A 32 8.83 1.53 -1.99
N ILE A 33 8.54 2.82 -1.89
CA ILE A 33 8.19 3.47 -0.63
C ILE A 33 6.83 4.13 -0.80
N VAL A 34 5.91 3.82 0.10
CA VAL A 34 4.61 4.50 0.19
C VAL A 34 4.51 5.11 1.57
N LYS A 35 4.33 6.43 1.64
CA LYS A 35 4.23 7.12 2.92
C LYS A 35 3.01 6.62 3.68
N LYS A 36 3.18 6.37 4.98
CA LYS A 36 2.10 5.81 5.80
C LYS A 36 0.89 6.74 5.88
N GLU A 37 1.06 8.04 5.74
CA GLU A 37 -0.03 9.01 5.72
C GLU A 37 -0.87 8.95 4.45
N ASP A 38 -0.32 8.37 3.39
CA ASP A 38 -1.01 8.28 2.09
C ASP A 38 -1.83 7.00 1.93
N ILE A 39 -1.77 6.11 2.89
CA ILE A 39 -2.45 4.81 2.81
C ILE A 39 -3.78 4.86 3.55
N ILE A 40 -4.83 4.52 2.84
CA ILE A 40 -6.20 4.46 3.36
C ILE A 40 -6.55 3.00 3.62
N LEU A 41 -7.27 2.75 4.71
CA LEU A 41 -7.75 1.41 5.04
C LEU A 41 -9.27 1.35 4.90
N ALA A 42 -9.78 0.22 4.39
CA ALA A 42 -11.22 0.00 4.24
C ALA A 42 -11.55 -1.46 4.54
N ARG A 43 -12.66 -1.68 5.22
CA ARG A 43 -13.13 -3.05 5.52
C ARG A 43 -13.64 -3.75 4.27
N ASP A 44 -14.27 -3.02 3.38
CA ASP A 44 -14.89 -3.56 2.17
C ASP A 44 -14.31 -2.89 0.94
N LYS A 45 -14.47 -3.52 -0.20
CA LYS A 45 -14.14 -2.90 -1.48
C LYS A 45 -14.98 -1.65 -1.67
N VAL A 46 -14.33 -0.59 -2.15
CA VAL A 46 -14.99 0.68 -2.42
C VAL A 46 -14.65 1.13 -3.84
N LYS A 47 -15.56 1.87 -4.44
CA LYS A 47 -15.29 2.53 -5.72
C LYS A 47 -14.51 3.79 -5.42
N THR A 48 -13.33 3.91 -6.01
CA THR A 48 -12.43 5.02 -5.72
C THR A 48 -11.57 5.34 -6.94
N SER A 49 -11.04 6.54 -6.97
CA SER A 49 -10.08 6.95 -8.00
C SER A 49 -8.68 6.38 -7.74
N ALA A 50 -8.44 5.81 -6.58
CA ALA A 50 -7.16 5.17 -6.28
C ALA A 50 -6.99 3.91 -7.14
N ARG A 51 -5.81 3.74 -7.70
CA ARG A 51 -5.51 2.58 -8.56
C ARG A 51 -5.01 1.37 -7.78
N ASN A 52 -4.61 1.57 -6.54
CA ASN A 52 -4.11 0.49 -5.70
C ASN A 52 -5.15 0.14 -4.64
N MET A 53 -5.64 -1.08 -4.68
CA MET A 53 -6.52 -1.63 -3.66
C MET A 53 -6.06 -3.07 -3.42
N ILE A 54 -5.43 -3.29 -2.28
CA ILE A 54 -4.75 -4.55 -1.98
C ILE A 54 -5.37 -5.15 -0.73
N TYR A 55 -5.76 -6.42 -0.79
CA TYR A 55 -6.25 -7.13 0.39
C TYR A 55 -5.04 -7.62 1.17
N ALA A 56 -4.86 -7.09 2.38
CA ALA A 56 -3.67 -7.33 3.17
C ALA A 56 -4.03 -7.81 4.57
N ARG A 57 -3.10 -8.53 5.18
CA ARG A 57 -3.24 -8.98 6.56
C ARG A 57 -2.64 -7.96 7.51
N VAL A 58 -3.35 -7.68 8.59
CA VAL A 58 -2.85 -6.85 9.68
C VAL A 58 -1.87 -7.67 10.50
N GLU A 59 -0.59 -7.31 10.46
CA GLU A 59 0.46 -8.02 11.18
C GLU A 59 0.65 -7.48 12.60
N ASN A 60 0.57 -6.16 12.75
CA ASN A 60 0.79 -5.51 14.04
C ASN A 60 0.12 -4.16 14.07
N ILE A 61 -0.19 -3.69 15.27
CA ILE A 61 -0.82 -2.40 15.52
C ILE A 61 -0.02 -1.71 16.61
N ILE A 62 0.54 -0.55 16.30
CA ILE A 62 1.37 0.21 17.24
C ILE A 62 0.70 1.54 17.53
N ARG A 63 0.39 1.79 18.79
CA ARG A 63 -0.20 3.06 19.22
C ARG A 63 0.89 4.08 19.48
N ILE A 64 0.77 5.23 18.83
CA ILE A 64 1.72 6.34 18.96
C ILE A 64 0.92 7.61 19.23
N SER A 65 0.80 8.00 20.52
CA SER A 65 0.01 9.16 20.91
C SER A 65 -1.44 9.03 20.43
N ASN A 66 -1.93 9.98 19.62
CA ASN A 66 -3.29 9.96 19.07
C ASN A 66 -3.41 9.17 17.76
N ASN A 67 -2.32 8.60 17.30
CA ASN A 67 -2.28 7.84 16.06
C ASN A 67 -2.06 6.36 16.32
N VAL A 68 -2.32 5.58 15.27
CA VAL A 68 -2.07 4.15 15.26
C VAL A 68 -1.36 3.83 13.96
N ASP A 69 -0.22 3.15 14.05
CA ASP A 69 0.47 2.61 12.89
C ASP A 69 0.05 1.17 12.71
N VAL A 70 -0.60 0.88 11.60
CA VAL A 70 -1.05 -0.47 11.25
C VAL A 70 -0.05 -1.06 10.26
N HIS A 71 0.60 -2.14 10.67
CA HIS A 71 1.55 -2.87 9.85
C HIS A 71 0.82 -3.94 9.06
N LEU A 72 0.94 -3.90 7.74
CA LEU A 72 0.17 -4.73 6.83
C LEU A 72 1.10 -5.51 5.91
N LYS A 73 0.68 -6.71 5.55
CA LYS A 73 1.45 -7.55 4.64
C LYS A 73 0.53 -8.21 3.63
N SER A 74 0.91 -8.13 2.37
CA SER A 74 0.29 -8.85 1.27
C SER A 74 1.42 -9.54 0.50
N ASP A 75 1.53 -10.84 0.64
CA ASP A 75 2.61 -11.64 0.09
C ASP A 75 3.97 -11.08 0.53
N GLU A 76 4.81 -10.61 -0.37
CA GLU A 76 6.12 -10.05 -0.03
C GLU A 76 6.09 -8.54 0.25
N LEU A 77 4.95 -7.91 0.01
CA LEU A 77 4.80 -6.47 0.22
C LEU A 77 4.44 -6.16 1.67
N THR A 78 5.21 -5.28 2.28
CA THR A 78 4.94 -4.78 3.63
C THR A 78 4.65 -3.29 3.55
N LEU A 79 3.56 -2.87 4.16
CA LEU A 79 3.12 -1.48 4.19
C LEU A 79 2.77 -1.08 5.61
N ILE A 80 2.84 0.23 5.88
CA ILE A 80 2.42 0.81 7.16
C ILE A 80 1.44 1.92 6.86
N SER A 81 0.26 1.88 7.49
CA SER A 81 -0.73 2.94 7.40
C SER A 81 -0.84 3.64 8.74
N ARG A 82 -0.71 4.96 8.75
CA ARG A 82 -0.94 5.76 9.96
C ARG A 82 -2.34 6.35 9.92
N ILE A 83 -3.15 5.97 10.89
CA ILE A 83 -4.53 6.44 11.04
C ILE A 83 -4.73 6.98 12.46
N THR A 84 -5.82 7.69 12.67
CA THR A 84 -6.16 8.15 14.01
C THR A 84 -6.67 7.00 14.86
N ARG A 85 -6.58 7.14 16.17
CA ARG A 85 -7.11 6.13 17.11
C ARG A 85 -8.62 5.97 16.94
N THR A 86 -9.32 7.05 16.71
CA THR A 86 -10.78 7.02 16.47
C THR A 86 -11.11 6.18 15.25
N THR A 87 -10.37 6.37 14.14
CA THR A 87 -10.57 5.60 12.91
C THR A 87 -10.27 4.12 13.13
N ALA A 88 -9.19 3.81 13.85
CA ALA A 88 -8.85 2.42 14.17
C ALA A 88 -9.96 1.74 14.97
N ASP A 89 -10.55 2.45 15.91
CA ASP A 89 -11.66 1.93 16.72
C ASP A 89 -12.92 1.75 15.87
N GLU A 90 -13.24 2.71 15.01
CA GLU A 90 -14.41 2.63 14.12
C GLU A 90 -14.29 1.46 13.15
N LEU A 91 -13.10 1.21 12.62
CA LEU A 91 -12.85 0.08 11.72
C LEU A 91 -12.71 -1.24 12.46
N ASN A 92 -12.58 -1.19 13.78
CA ASN A 92 -12.43 -2.37 14.64
C ASN A 92 -11.28 -3.27 14.16
N ILE A 93 -10.11 -2.66 13.93
CA ILE A 93 -8.94 -3.34 13.39
C ILE A 93 -8.23 -4.12 14.48
N THR A 94 -7.97 -5.40 14.23
CA THR A 94 -7.19 -6.25 15.14
C THR A 94 -6.12 -7.02 14.35
N ALA A 95 -5.04 -7.39 15.02
CA ALA A 95 -3.99 -8.20 14.40
C ALA A 95 -4.56 -9.53 13.93
N GLY A 96 -4.15 -9.95 12.73
CA GLY A 96 -4.65 -11.15 12.08
C GLY A 96 -5.82 -10.90 11.13
N ASP A 97 -6.48 -9.74 11.23
CA ASP A 97 -7.54 -9.37 10.30
C ASP A 97 -6.99 -9.15 8.90
N HIS A 98 -7.88 -9.27 7.92
CA HIS A 98 -7.61 -8.84 6.55
C HIS A 98 -8.42 -7.59 6.25
N ILE A 99 -7.79 -6.63 5.58
CA ILE A 99 -8.39 -5.34 5.30
C ILE A 99 -7.88 -4.84 3.94
N TYR A 100 -8.63 -3.97 3.29
CA TYR A 100 -8.19 -3.36 2.03
C TYR A 100 -7.29 -2.17 2.29
N VAL A 101 -6.15 -2.17 1.62
CA VAL A 101 -5.15 -1.11 1.65
C VAL A 101 -5.26 -0.34 0.35
N ILE A 102 -5.51 0.95 0.42
CA ILE A 102 -5.85 1.77 -0.73
C ILE A 102 -4.90 2.97 -0.81
N PHE A 103 -4.30 3.18 -1.97
CA PHE A 103 -3.50 4.37 -2.21
C PHE A 103 -3.48 4.71 -3.70
N LYS A 104 -3.32 5.99 -3.99
CA LYS A 104 -3.30 6.47 -5.38
C LYS A 104 -2.03 6.02 -6.09
N ALA A 105 -2.10 5.90 -7.42
CA ALA A 105 -0.94 5.59 -8.24
C ALA A 105 0.17 6.64 -8.14
N SER A 106 -0.17 7.87 -7.73
CA SER A 106 0.80 8.94 -7.51
C SER A 106 1.53 8.84 -6.16
N SER A 107 1.05 7.99 -5.24
CA SER A 107 1.64 7.88 -3.90
C SER A 107 2.97 7.12 -3.85
N PRO A 108 3.17 6.00 -4.58
CA PRO A 108 4.43 5.27 -4.47
C PRO A 108 5.62 6.10 -4.95
N HIS A 109 6.68 6.06 -4.17
CA HIS A 109 7.98 6.61 -4.54
C HIS A 109 8.87 5.45 -4.92
N LEU A 110 9.35 5.44 -6.14
CA LEU A 110 10.18 4.37 -6.66
C LEU A 110 11.64 4.77 -6.60
N ILE A 111 12.45 3.88 -6.07
CA ILE A 111 13.89 4.06 -5.97
C ILE A 111 14.53 3.00 -6.85
N ARG A 112 15.33 3.43 -7.83
CA ARG A 112 16.08 2.51 -8.66
C ARG A 112 17.23 1.97 -7.83
N GLU A 113 17.31 0.65 -7.71
CA GLU A 113 18.43 0.01 -7.07
C GLU A 113 19.57 -0.12 -8.08
N GLU A 114 20.77 0.34 -7.69
CA GLU A 114 21.98 0.18 -8.47
C GLU A 114 22.80 -0.95 -7.87
N ASN A 115 23.32 -1.80 -8.74
CA ASN A 115 24.17 -2.90 -8.32
C ASN A 115 25.64 -2.45 -8.22
#